data_ea616b7f1f8bc03bf28d6b8873ba41a4
#
_entry.id   ea616b7f1f8bc03bf28d6b8873ba41a4
#
_cell.length_a   1.000
_cell.length_b   1.000
_cell.length_c   1.000
_cell.angle_alpha   90.00
_cell.angle_beta   90.00
_cell.angle_gamma   90.00
#
_symmetry.space_group_name_H-M   'P 1'
#
loop_
_entity.id
_entity.type
_entity.pdbx_description
1 polymer ?
#
loop_
_entity_poly.entity_id
_entity_poly.type
_entity_poly.pdbx_seq_one_letter_code
_entity_poly.pdbx_strand_id
1 'polypeptide(L)'
;RIDVTKDQIETCIEKVGLTSEAHKKIHQLSKGYQQRVGLAAAILHNPKVLILDEPTTGLDPNQLVEIRALIKELGKEKTVLFSTHIMQEVEAVCDRVIIIKKGKILIDKKLDELKDNNLQTIEVVFDYKIEEQFIKKLPHIISFKNSFQNIWHITFKTDEDMRPKIFDFAQENGLKILGLNTQNKNLET
;
A
#
# COMPACT_ATOMS: atom_id res chain seq x y z
N ARG A 1 6.82 5.22 37.55
CA ARG A 1 6.83 3.74 37.40
C ARG A 1 5.39 3.34 37.11
N ILE A 2 5.13 2.69 36.00
CA ILE A 2 3.83 2.11 35.70
C ILE A 2 3.92 0.68 36.25
N ASP A 3 3.05 0.36 37.20
CA ASP A 3 2.99 -0.99 37.73
C ASP A 3 2.23 -1.86 36.71
N VAL A 4 2.96 -2.75 36.05
CA VAL A 4 2.41 -3.70 35.09
C VAL A 4 2.24 -5.05 35.78
N THR A 5 1.06 -5.61 35.68
CA THR A 5 0.76 -6.95 36.27
C THR A 5 1.27 -8.06 35.34
N LYS A 6 1.45 -9.26 35.91
CA LYS A 6 1.85 -10.43 35.13
C LYS A 6 0.82 -10.78 34.04
N ASP A 7 -0.46 -10.67 34.35
CA ASP A 7 -1.57 -10.94 33.43
C ASP A 7 -1.54 -9.96 32.22
N GLN A 8 -1.21 -8.69 32.47
CA GLN A 8 -1.04 -7.71 31.38
C GLN A 8 0.11 -8.07 30.45
N ILE A 9 1.22 -8.59 31.00
CA ILE A 9 2.36 -9.04 30.19
C ILE A 9 1.95 -10.25 29.35
N GLU A 10 1.28 -11.25 29.93
CA GLU A 10 0.82 -12.45 29.24
C GLU A 10 -0.16 -12.10 28.11
N THR A 11 -1.15 -11.27 28.39
CA THR A 11 -2.11 -10.77 27.39
C THR A 11 -1.38 -10.02 26.24
N CYS A 12 -0.36 -9.24 26.57
CA CYS A 12 0.41 -8.50 25.56
C CYS A 12 1.23 -9.44 24.68
N ILE A 13 1.86 -10.45 25.26
CA ILE A 13 2.62 -11.50 24.54
C ILE A 13 1.70 -12.24 23.56
N GLU A 14 0.49 -12.59 24.00
CA GLU A 14 -0.51 -13.24 23.17
C GLU A 14 -0.94 -12.35 21.99
N LYS A 15 -1.29 -11.09 22.27
CA LYS A 15 -1.70 -10.11 21.25
C LYS A 15 -0.70 -9.94 20.11
N VAL A 16 0.59 -9.98 20.41
CA VAL A 16 1.63 -9.84 19.39
C VAL A 16 2.08 -11.18 18.79
N GLY A 17 1.46 -12.29 19.15
CA GLY A 17 1.78 -13.63 18.65
C GLY A 17 3.16 -14.14 19.08
N LEU A 18 3.56 -13.87 20.34
CA LEU A 18 4.84 -14.31 20.92
C LEU A 18 4.73 -15.51 21.86
N THR A 19 3.55 -16.07 22.05
CA THR A 19 3.29 -17.11 23.07
C THR A 19 4.23 -18.31 22.92
N SER A 20 4.46 -18.81 21.70
CA SER A 20 5.34 -19.95 21.44
C SER A 20 6.83 -19.63 21.70
N GLU A 21 7.20 -18.38 21.63
CA GLU A 21 8.58 -17.90 21.73
C GLU A 21 8.90 -17.24 23.08
N ALA A 22 7.92 -17.11 23.98
CA ALA A 22 8.02 -16.38 25.23
C ALA A 22 9.11 -16.92 26.20
N HIS A 23 9.49 -18.18 26.04
CA HIS A 23 10.52 -18.83 26.86
C HIS A 23 11.96 -18.53 26.39
N LYS A 24 12.13 -17.95 25.17
CA LYS A 24 13.44 -17.65 24.59
C LYS A 24 13.96 -16.29 25.02
N LYS A 25 15.28 -16.14 25.04
CA LYS A 25 15.91 -14.82 25.18
C LYS A 25 15.80 -14.04 23.88
N ILE A 26 15.71 -12.71 23.97
CA ILE A 26 15.47 -11.82 22.80
C ILE A 26 16.48 -12.06 21.68
N HIS A 27 17.77 -12.28 22.01
CA HIS A 27 18.82 -12.52 21.01
C HIS A 27 18.69 -13.87 20.28
N GLN A 28 17.86 -14.79 20.76
CA GLN A 28 17.58 -16.09 20.13
C GLN A 28 16.39 -16.02 19.16
N LEU A 29 15.68 -14.89 19.18
CA LEU A 29 14.51 -14.67 18.34
C LEU A 29 14.92 -14.24 16.93
N SER A 30 14.14 -14.62 15.93
CA SER A 30 14.27 -14.04 14.58
C SER A 30 14.03 -12.53 14.62
N LYS A 31 14.49 -11.82 13.60
CA LYS A 31 14.29 -10.37 13.49
C LYS A 31 12.81 -9.96 13.60
N GLY A 32 11.90 -10.75 12.98
CA GLY A 32 10.47 -10.51 13.06
C GLY A 32 9.91 -10.68 14.47
N TYR A 33 10.36 -11.70 15.20
CA TYR A 33 9.96 -11.87 16.60
C TYR A 33 10.55 -10.80 17.51
N GLN A 34 11.78 -10.31 17.24
CA GLN A 34 12.34 -9.16 17.97
C GLN A 34 11.51 -7.88 17.73
N GLN A 35 11.02 -7.65 16.52
CA GLN A 35 10.09 -6.56 16.22
C GLN A 35 8.80 -6.67 17.02
N ARG A 36 8.23 -7.88 17.13
CA ARG A 36 7.03 -8.13 17.95
C ARG A 36 7.29 -7.87 19.42
N VAL A 37 8.48 -8.18 19.94
CA VAL A 37 8.86 -7.82 21.32
C VAL A 37 8.87 -6.30 21.51
N GLY A 38 9.43 -5.55 20.54
CA GLY A 38 9.40 -4.09 20.56
C GLY A 38 7.97 -3.53 20.56
N LEU A 39 7.09 -4.10 19.73
CA LEU A 39 5.68 -3.74 19.68
C LEU A 39 4.96 -4.08 21.00
N ALA A 40 5.21 -5.28 21.58
CA ALA A 40 4.68 -5.66 22.88
C ALA A 40 5.05 -4.65 23.96
N ALA A 41 6.32 -4.27 24.03
CA ALA A 41 6.79 -3.27 24.97
C ALA A 41 6.11 -1.90 24.78
N ALA A 42 5.88 -1.50 23.53
CA ALA A 42 5.21 -0.24 23.20
C ALA A 42 3.73 -0.20 23.59
N ILE A 43 3.01 -1.34 23.50
CA ILE A 43 1.57 -1.40 23.83
C ILE A 43 1.27 -1.80 25.28
N LEU A 44 2.25 -2.32 26.01
CA LEU A 44 2.09 -2.91 27.34
C LEU A 44 1.42 -1.96 28.36
N HIS A 45 1.76 -0.67 28.31
CA HIS A 45 1.21 0.35 29.19
C HIS A 45 -0.03 1.05 28.65
N ASN A 46 -0.64 0.48 27.63
CA ASN A 46 -1.88 0.93 26.99
C ASN A 46 -1.88 2.43 26.60
N PRO A 47 -0.93 2.92 25.81
CA PRO A 47 -0.84 4.34 25.45
C PRO A 47 -2.03 4.75 24.57
N LYS A 48 -2.43 6.03 24.66
CA LYS A 48 -3.43 6.62 23.75
C LYS A 48 -2.87 6.89 22.35
N VAL A 49 -1.57 7.15 22.27
CA VAL A 49 -0.83 7.39 21.02
C VAL A 49 0.32 6.41 20.93
N LEU A 50 0.41 5.69 19.84
CA LEU A 50 1.47 4.73 19.55
C LEU A 50 2.28 5.25 18.37
N ILE A 51 3.60 5.35 18.54
CA ILE A 51 4.53 5.76 17.48
C ILE A 51 5.43 4.57 17.16
N LEU A 52 5.43 4.16 15.91
CA LEU A 52 6.18 3.01 15.41
C LEU A 52 7.08 3.47 14.25
N ASP A 53 8.37 3.17 14.35
CA ASP A 53 9.33 3.46 13.31
C ASP A 53 9.65 2.19 12.54
N GLU A 54 9.30 2.18 11.22
CA GLU A 54 9.51 1.07 10.31
C GLU A 54 9.07 -0.31 10.86
N PRO A 55 7.83 -0.47 11.38
CA PRO A 55 7.42 -1.66 12.15
C PRO A 55 7.39 -2.95 11.33
N THR A 56 7.43 -2.86 10.02
CA THR A 56 7.31 -3.98 9.07
C THR A 56 8.65 -4.38 8.44
N THR A 57 9.70 -3.61 8.68
CA THR A 57 11.00 -3.83 8.04
C THR A 57 11.64 -5.16 8.44
N GLY A 58 11.97 -5.97 7.42
CA GLY A 58 12.65 -7.27 7.60
C GLY A 58 11.76 -8.40 8.07
N LEU A 59 10.45 -8.25 7.95
CA LEU A 59 9.47 -9.32 8.15
C LEU A 59 9.33 -10.16 6.86
N ASP A 60 9.06 -11.44 7.04
CA ASP A 60 8.60 -12.27 5.92
C ASP A 60 7.13 -11.97 5.56
N PRO A 61 6.64 -12.40 4.38
CA PRO A 61 5.28 -12.08 3.93
C PRO A 61 4.17 -12.48 4.90
N ASN A 62 4.30 -13.58 5.60
CA ASN A 62 3.28 -14.05 6.55
C ASN A 62 3.27 -13.18 7.81
N GLN A 63 4.45 -12.90 8.36
CA GLN A 63 4.61 -12.02 9.51
C GLN A 63 4.10 -10.61 9.21
N LEU A 64 4.31 -10.15 7.98
CA LEU A 64 3.87 -8.84 7.52
C LEU A 64 2.34 -8.71 7.54
N VAL A 65 1.61 -9.75 7.09
CA VAL A 65 0.14 -9.79 7.15
C VAL A 65 -0.34 -9.71 8.61
N GLU A 66 0.28 -10.44 9.51
CA GLU A 66 -0.12 -10.48 10.92
C GLU A 66 0.16 -9.13 11.62
N ILE A 67 1.31 -8.50 11.38
CA ILE A 67 1.63 -7.19 11.96
C ILE A 67 0.72 -6.09 11.42
N ARG A 68 0.40 -6.10 10.12
CA ARG A 68 -0.59 -5.18 9.53
C ARG A 68 -1.96 -5.32 10.21
N ALA A 69 -2.43 -6.54 10.40
CA ALA A 69 -3.69 -6.80 11.07
C ALA A 69 -3.68 -6.27 12.51
N LEU A 70 -2.60 -6.50 13.25
CA LEU A 70 -2.43 -6.01 14.62
C LEU A 70 -2.39 -4.48 14.68
N ILE A 71 -1.62 -3.80 13.82
CA ILE A 71 -1.58 -2.33 13.77
C ILE A 71 -2.97 -1.76 13.47
N LYS A 72 -3.69 -2.37 12.53
CA LYS A 72 -5.05 -1.96 12.17
C LYS A 72 -6.04 -2.15 13.32
N GLU A 73 -5.92 -3.23 14.08
CA GLU A 73 -6.73 -3.47 15.28
C GLU A 73 -6.44 -2.43 16.36
N LEU A 74 -5.17 -2.15 16.62
CA LEU A 74 -4.76 -1.11 17.58
C LEU A 74 -5.27 0.28 17.16
N GLY A 75 -5.32 0.58 15.87
CA GLY A 75 -5.82 1.83 15.32
C GLY A 75 -7.31 2.08 15.55
N LYS A 76 -8.11 1.05 15.86
CA LYS A 76 -9.53 1.21 16.23
C LYS A 76 -9.73 1.91 17.57
N GLU A 77 -8.79 1.71 18.49
CA GLU A 77 -8.89 2.21 19.87
C GLU A 77 -7.88 3.34 20.17
N LYS A 78 -6.85 3.47 19.37
CA LYS A 78 -5.71 4.35 19.61
C LYS A 78 -5.34 5.15 18.37
N THR A 79 -4.67 6.28 18.57
CA THR A 79 -3.97 6.93 17.46
C THR A 79 -2.65 6.21 17.21
N VAL A 80 -2.50 5.62 16.04
CA VAL A 80 -1.25 4.97 15.63
C VAL A 80 -0.59 5.83 14.56
N LEU A 81 0.62 6.27 14.82
CA LEU A 81 1.50 6.92 13.87
C LEU A 81 2.65 5.97 13.56
N PHE A 82 2.83 5.59 12.30
CA PHE A 82 4.00 4.82 11.93
C PHE A 82 4.70 5.38 10.69
N SER A 83 6.02 5.27 10.68
CA SER A 83 6.82 5.60 9.51
C SER A 83 6.99 4.37 8.62
N THR A 84 7.00 4.59 7.32
CA THR A 84 7.39 3.58 6.33
C THR A 84 7.81 4.25 5.03
N HIS A 85 8.67 3.58 4.29
CA HIS A 85 9.03 3.96 2.92
C HIS A 85 8.33 3.06 1.88
N ILE A 86 7.47 2.14 2.33
CA ILE A 86 6.78 1.17 1.47
C ILE A 86 5.33 1.62 1.29
N MET A 87 4.96 2.05 0.10
CA MET A 87 3.62 2.58 -0.18
C MET A 87 2.52 1.54 -0.02
N GLN A 88 2.79 0.28 -0.30
CA GLN A 88 1.85 -0.83 -0.08
C GLN A 88 1.46 -1.00 1.39
N GLU A 89 2.34 -0.62 2.33
CA GLU A 89 2.04 -0.60 3.76
C GLU A 89 1.02 0.51 4.08
N VAL A 90 1.27 1.69 3.52
CA VAL A 90 0.38 2.84 3.67
C VAL A 90 -1.03 2.50 3.17
N GLU A 91 -1.13 1.93 1.98
CA GLU A 91 -2.42 1.54 1.37
C GLU A 91 -3.17 0.45 2.15
N ALA A 92 -2.42 -0.45 2.79
CA ALA A 92 -3.00 -1.59 3.52
C ALA A 92 -3.52 -1.21 4.91
N VAL A 93 -2.90 -0.21 5.57
CA VAL A 93 -3.09 0.01 7.02
C VAL A 93 -3.57 1.42 7.37
N CYS A 94 -3.17 2.45 6.59
CA CYS A 94 -3.42 3.85 6.95
C CYS A 94 -4.79 4.36 6.52
N ASP A 95 -5.35 5.26 7.34
CA ASP A 95 -6.50 6.09 6.98
C ASP A 95 -6.07 7.49 6.48
N ARG A 96 -4.89 7.95 6.93
CA ARG A 96 -4.32 9.28 6.64
C ARG A 96 -2.83 9.16 6.36
N VAL A 97 -2.34 9.99 5.46
CA VAL A 97 -0.95 9.99 5.00
C VAL A 97 -0.35 11.37 5.15
N ILE A 98 0.85 11.43 5.72
CA ILE A 98 1.68 12.63 5.80
C ILE A 98 2.98 12.34 5.05
N ILE A 99 3.22 13.05 3.95
CA ILE A 99 4.47 12.95 3.19
C ILE A 99 5.40 14.09 3.59
N ILE A 100 6.60 13.71 4.03
CA ILE A 100 7.63 14.65 4.48
C ILE A 100 8.81 14.61 3.51
N LYS A 101 9.30 15.77 3.07
CA LYS A 101 10.51 15.91 2.26
C LYS A 101 11.33 17.09 2.75
N LYS A 102 12.62 16.85 3.02
CA LYS A 102 13.57 17.87 3.52
C LYS A 102 13.03 18.62 4.75
N GLY A 103 12.41 17.90 5.70
CA GLY A 103 11.86 18.45 6.93
C GLY A 103 10.57 19.27 6.77
N LYS A 104 9.94 19.28 5.58
CA LYS A 104 8.69 19.99 5.32
C LYS A 104 7.59 19.00 4.98
N ILE A 105 6.39 19.22 5.50
CA ILE A 105 5.20 18.46 5.11
C ILE A 105 4.80 18.90 3.70
N LEU A 106 4.77 17.96 2.77
CA LEU A 106 4.31 18.16 1.40
C LEU A 106 2.84 17.85 1.23
N ILE A 107 2.39 16.79 1.88
CA ILE A 107 1.02 16.27 1.81
C ILE A 107 0.60 15.90 3.22
N ASP A 108 -0.65 16.23 3.56
CA ASP A 108 -1.35 15.78 4.75
C ASP A 108 -2.81 15.58 4.36
N LYS A 109 -3.20 14.33 4.02
CA LYS A 109 -4.53 14.01 3.48
C LYS A 109 -5.00 12.64 3.96
N LYS A 110 -6.31 12.42 3.91
CA LYS A 110 -6.87 11.08 4.01
C LYS A 110 -6.44 10.24 2.81
N LEU A 111 -6.24 8.94 3.02
CA LEU A 111 -5.80 8.03 1.96
C LEU A 111 -6.79 8.01 0.78
N ASP A 112 -8.09 8.05 1.05
CA ASP A 112 -9.13 8.07 0.02
C ASP A 112 -9.10 9.33 -0.86
N GLU A 113 -8.63 10.47 -0.31
CA GLU A 113 -8.43 11.71 -1.07
C GLU A 113 -7.19 11.67 -1.97
N LEU A 114 -6.24 10.77 -1.68
CA LEU A 114 -5.04 10.56 -2.49
C LEU A 114 -5.28 9.55 -3.61
N LYS A 115 -6.18 8.62 -3.38
CA LYS A 115 -6.69 7.73 -4.43
C LYS A 115 -7.65 8.55 -5.27
N ASP A 116 -7.15 9.15 -6.35
CA ASP A 116 -8.04 9.72 -7.37
C ASP A 116 -8.77 8.53 -8.02
N ASN A 117 -9.87 8.11 -7.40
CA ASN A 117 -10.64 6.90 -7.73
C ASN A 117 -11.11 6.89 -9.20
N ASN A 118 -11.08 8.06 -9.85
CA ASN A 118 -11.51 8.23 -11.22
C ASN A 118 -10.37 8.15 -12.23
N LEU A 119 -9.12 7.88 -11.78
CA LEU A 119 -7.98 7.72 -12.68
C LEU A 119 -7.67 6.24 -12.92
N GLN A 120 -7.82 5.81 -14.16
CA GLN A 120 -7.45 4.47 -14.60
C GLN A 120 -6.31 4.56 -15.60
N THR A 121 -5.17 3.92 -15.29
CA THR A 121 -4.08 3.78 -16.25
C THR A 121 -4.06 2.36 -16.79
N ILE A 122 -4.14 2.23 -18.11
CA ILE A 122 -4.13 0.95 -18.80
C ILE A 122 -2.90 0.89 -19.69
N GLU A 123 -2.12 -0.18 -19.52
CA GLU A 123 -1.11 -0.58 -20.47
C GLU A 123 -1.77 -1.43 -21.55
N VAL A 124 -1.62 -1.00 -22.79
CA VAL A 124 -2.10 -1.77 -23.95
C VAL A 124 -0.96 -2.01 -24.93
N VAL A 125 -0.87 -3.25 -25.39
CA VAL A 125 0.08 -3.69 -26.40
C VAL A 125 -0.70 -4.04 -27.66
N PHE A 126 -0.49 -3.27 -28.74
CA PHE A 126 -1.08 -3.55 -30.04
C PHE A 126 -0.14 -4.41 -30.89
N ASP A 127 -0.68 -5.04 -31.94
CA ASP A 127 0.11 -5.82 -32.90
C ASP A 127 0.92 -4.95 -33.86
N TYR A 128 0.52 -3.69 -34.04
CA TYR A 128 1.24 -2.69 -34.87
C TYR A 128 1.54 -1.41 -34.09
N LYS A 129 2.52 -0.66 -34.60
CA LYS A 129 2.79 0.71 -34.17
C LYS A 129 1.64 1.61 -34.65
N ILE A 130 0.96 2.27 -33.73
CA ILE A 130 -0.08 3.25 -34.01
C ILE A 130 0.41 4.67 -33.74
N GLU A 131 -0.13 5.63 -34.50
CA GLU A 131 0.15 7.04 -34.28
C GLU A 131 -0.69 7.61 -33.13
N GLU A 132 -0.15 8.61 -32.43
CA GLU A 132 -0.81 9.27 -31.30
C GLU A 132 -2.21 9.80 -31.62
N GLN A 133 -2.44 10.24 -32.85
CA GLN A 133 -3.73 10.76 -33.28
C GLN A 133 -4.88 9.73 -33.19
N PHE A 134 -4.57 8.44 -33.29
CA PHE A 134 -5.55 7.37 -33.08
C PHE A 134 -5.89 7.21 -31.60
N ILE A 135 -4.89 7.23 -30.73
CA ILE A 135 -5.09 7.12 -29.28
C ILE A 135 -5.94 8.28 -28.75
N LYS A 136 -5.74 9.49 -29.28
CA LYS A 136 -6.54 10.68 -28.91
C LYS A 136 -8.04 10.58 -29.18
N LYS A 137 -8.47 9.61 -29.98
CA LYS A 137 -9.90 9.36 -30.25
C LYS A 137 -10.63 8.60 -29.14
N LEU A 138 -9.89 7.94 -28.25
CA LEU A 138 -10.50 7.26 -27.12
C LEU A 138 -11.14 8.27 -26.16
N PRO A 139 -12.32 8.00 -25.63
CA PRO A 139 -12.99 8.90 -24.69
C PRO A 139 -12.29 8.94 -23.32
N HIS A 140 -12.51 10.03 -22.58
CA HIS A 140 -12.03 10.21 -21.21
C HIS A 140 -10.50 10.19 -21.02
N ILE A 141 -9.72 10.26 -22.06
CA ILE A 141 -8.26 10.37 -21.98
C ILE A 141 -7.85 11.69 -21.35
N ILE A 142 -6.92 11.62 -20.40
CA ILE A 142 -6.21 12.79 -19.85
C ILE A 142 -4.73 12.81 -20.20
N SER A 143 -4.10 11.65 -20.33
CA SER A 143 -2.71 11.54 -20.77
C SER A 143 -2.45 10.18 -21.39
N PHE A 144 -1.42 10.12 -22.23
CA PHE A 144 -0.90 8.87 -22.76
C PHE A 144 0.60 8.99 -22.99
N LYS A 145 1.27 7.84 -22.92
CA LYS A 145 2.71 7.72 -23.17
C LYS A 145 2.98 6.46 -23.98
N ASN A 146 3.72 6.61 -25.08
CA ASN A 146 4.27 5.46 -25.78
C ASN A 146 5.60 5.08 -25.11
N SER A 147 5.70 3.87 -24.60
CA SER A 147 6.92 3.39 -23.91
C SER A 147 7.87 2.69 -24.87
N PHE A 148 7.33 1.95 -25.81
CA PHE A 148 8.12 1.25 -26.83
C PHE A 148 7.20 0.84 -28.00
N GLN A 149 7.55 1.24 -29.21
CA GLN A 149 6.87 0.92 -30.48
C GLN A 149 5.34 0.79 -30.40
N ASN A 150 4.83 -0.34 -29.93
CA ASN A 150 3.43 -0.72 -29.86
C ASN A 150 2.86 -0.80 -28.42
N ILE A 151 3.61 -0.36 -27.42
CA ILE A 151 3.19 -0.36 -26.00
C ILE A 151 2.76 1.04 -25.59
N TRP A 152 1.52 1.19 -25.17
CA TRP A 152 0.92 2.43 -24.74
C TRP A 152 0.46 2.36 -23.29
N HIS A 153 0.77 3.39 -22.52
CA HIS A 153 0.19 3.63 -21.21
C HIS A 153 -0.81 4.78 -21.38
N ILE A 154 -2.08 4.49 -21.21
CA ILE A 154 -3.17 5.44 -21.42
C ILE A 154 -3.86 5.67 -20.09
N THR A 155 -3.95 6.94 -19.67
CA THR A 155 -4.64 7.32 -18.43
C THR A 155 -5.97 7.97 -18.76
N PHE A 156 -7.02 7.44 -18.19
CA PHE A 156 -8.39 7.88 -18.32
C PHE A 156 -8.88 8.51 -17.02
N LYS A 157 -9.80 9.46 -17.11
CA LYS A 157 -10.52 10.01 -15.96
C LYS A 157 -11.97 9.58 -16.05
N THR A 158 -12.28 8.45 -15.43
CA THR A 158 -13.60 7.84 -15.45
C THR A 158 -13.72 6.75 -14.38
N ASP A 159 -14.94 6.52 -13.87
CA ASP A 159 -15.28 5.40 -12.99
C ASP A 159 -15.58 4.11 -13.77
N GLU A 160 -15.76 4.22 -15.09
CA GLU A 160 -16.02 3.07 -15.94
C GLU A 160 -14.72 2.31 -16.27
N ASP A 161 -14.81 0.98 -16.37
CA ASP A 161 -13.71 0.17 -16.89
C ASP A 161 -13.50 0.46 -18.39
N MET A 162 -12.37 1.03 -18.74
CA MET A 162 -12.03 1.43 -20.11
C MET A 162 -11.52 0.28 -20.98
N ARG A 163 -11.26 -0.91 -20.42
CA ARG A 163 -10.77 -2.05 -21.20
C ARG A 163 -11.72 -2.48 -22.33
N PRO A 164 -13.05 -2.58 -22.12
CA PRO A 164 -13.97 -2.86 -23.21
C PRO A 164 -13.90 -1.80 -24.33
N LYS A 165 -13.85 -0.51 -23.98
CA LYS A 165 -13.79 0.58 -24.97
C LYS A 165 -12.48 0.57 -25.76
N ILE A 166 -11.36 0.16 -25.13
CA ILE A 166 -10.08 -0.03 -25.86
C ILE A 166 -10.19 -1.22 -26.82
N PHE A 167 -10.90 -2.28 -26.41
CA PHE A 167 -11.11 -3.45 -27.26
C PHE A 167 -11.94 -3.09 -28.50
N ASP A 168 -13.07 -2.39 -28.31
CA ASP A 168 -13.92 -1.92 -29.40
C ASP A 168 -13.14 -1.00 -30.36
N PHE A 169 -12.37 -0.06 -29.81
CA PHE A 169 -11.49 0.81 -30.58
C PHE A 169 -10.49 0.02 -31.44
N ALA A 170 -9.87 -1.01 -30.85
CA ALA A 170 -8.92 -1.84 -31.60
C ALA A 170 -9.62 -2.57 -32.75
N GLN A 171 -10.79 -3.14 -32.50
CA GLN A 171 -11.60 -3.84 -33.51
C GLN A 171 -12.03 -2.92 -34.65
N GLU A 172 -12.52 -1.72 -34.34
CA GLU A 172 -12.93 -0.72 -35.31
C GLU A 172 -11.78 -0.24 -36.21
N ASN A 173 -10.54 -0.24 -35.71
CA ASN A 173 -9.37 0.19 -36.44
C ASN A 173 -8.55 -0.98 -37.02
N GLY A 174 -9.05 -2.20 -36.98
CA GLY A 174 -8.38 -3.38 -37.53
C GLY A 174 -7.11 -3.78 -36.79
N LEU A 175 -6.98 -3.40 -35.50
CA LEU A 175 -5.84 -3.69 -34.63
C LEU A 175 -6.13 -4.93 -33.78
N LYS A 176 -5.08 -5.65 -33.41
CA LYS A 176 -5.16 -6.72 -32.41
C LYS A 176 -4.51 -6.28 -31.11
N ILE A 177 -5.13 -6.62 -30.00
CA ILE A 177 -4.58 -6.41 -28.67
C ILE A 177 -3.79 -7.67 -28.29
N LEU A 178 -2.49 -7.51 -28.04
CA LEU A 178 -1.58 -8.56 -27.59
C LEU A 178 -1.45 -8.58 -26.06
N GLY A 179 -1.73 -7.47 -25.40
CA GLY A 179 -1.72 -7.35 -23.95
C GLY A 179 -2.60 -6.19 -23.50
N LEU A 180 -3.31 -6.36 -22.38
CA LEU A 180 -4.18 -5.34 -21.79
C LEU A 180 -4.16 -5.48 -20.27
N ASN A 181 -3.39 -4.62 -19.60
CA ASN A 181 -3.17 -4.65 -18.16
C ASN A 181 -3.59 -3.33 -17.53
N THR A 182 -4.39 -3.39 -16.47
CA THR A 182 -4.65 -2.20 -15.66
C THR A 182 -3.48 -1.99 -14.73
N GLN A 183 -2.82 -0.85 -14.86
CA GLN A 183 -1.84 -0.39 -13.88
C GLN A 183 -2.61 0.39 -12.81
N ASN A 184 -2.76 -0.20 -11.63
CA ASN A 184 -3.13 0.62 -10.48
C ASN A 184 -2.02 1.64 -10.28
N LYS A 185 -2.34 2.93 -10.28
CA LYS A 185 -1.40 3.93 -9.80
C LYS A 185 -1.10 3.62 -8.34
N ASN A 186 -0.01 2.90 -8.10
CA ASN A 186 0.61 2.93 -6.80
C ASN A 186 1.05 4.37 -6.57
N LEU A 187 0.83 4.89 -5.36
CA LEU A 187 1.25 6.24 -4.94
C LEU A 187 2.79 6.46 -5.06
N GLU A 188 3.53 5.54 -5.67
CA GLU A 188 5.00 5.54 -5.86
C GLU A 188 5.47 6.38 -7.07
N THR A 189 4.58 6.91 -7.88
CA THR A 189 4.89 7.81 -9.02
C THR A 189 4.41 9.22 -8.69
#